data_7867f8072e13a6bb478590ece37f6973
#
_entry.id   7867f8072e13a6bb478590ece37f6973
#
_cell.length_a   1.000
_cell.length_b   1.000
_cell.length_c   1.000
_cell.angle_alpha   90.00
_cell.angle_beta   90.00
_cell.angle_gamma   90.00
#
_symmetry.space_group_name_H-M   'P 1'
#
loop_
_entity.id
_entity.type
_entity.pdbx_description
1 polymer ?
#
loop_
_entity_poly.entity_id
_entity_poly.type
_entity_poly.pdbx_seq_one_letter_code
_entity_poly.pdbx_strand_id
1 'polypeptide(L)'
;MAAPHTIAVAGKGGVGKTTTCGMIIDYLCNKKDGPVLVVDADANANLNEVLGVEVETSLGEIREEMARAELKGTIPSGMTKADYADFKFSSAIIEEDDFDMLVMGRTQGKGCYCYVNGVLKSQVDKYAKITATSLWITKPAWSMWQEAHCPRWI
;
A
#
# COMPACT_ATOMS: atom_id res chain seq x y z
N MET A 1 10.23 -21.88 4.96
CA MET A 1 9.11 -20.94 5.14
C MET A 1 8.10 -21.20 4.03
N ALA A 2 6.80 -21.23 4.34
CA ALA A 2 5.76 -21.33 3.33
C ALA A 2 5.81 -20.11 2.39
N ALA A 3 5.40 -20.27 1.13
CA ALA A 3 5.32 -19.15 0.21
C ALA A 3 4.30 -18.12 0.75
N PRO A 4 4.57 -16.80 0.63
CA PRO A 4 3.65 -15.78 1.08
C PRO A 4 2.32 -15.88 0.33
N HIS A 5 1.23 -15.77 1.07
CA HIS A 5 -0.12 -15.76 0.50
C HIS A 5 -0.57 -14.34 0.21
N THR A 6 -1.22 -14.14 -0.94
CA THR A 6 -1.84 -12.85 -1.29
C THR A 6 -3.34 -13.02 -1.45
N ILE A 7 -4.10 -12.22 -0.72
CA ILE A 7 -5.56 -12.16 -0.78
C ILE A 7 -5.94 -10.80 -1.37
N ALA A 8 -6.74 -10.75 -2.40
CA ALA A 8 -7.24 -9.51 -2.98
C ALA A 8 -8.77 -9.47 -2.91
N VAL A 9 -9.31 -8.40 -2.32
CA VAL A 9 -10.76 -8.14 -2.24
C VAL A 9 -11.09 -6.97 -3.14
N ALA A 10 -11.79 -7.25 -4.25
CA ALA A 10 -12.17 -6.26 -5.24
C ALA A 10 -13.70 -6.22 -5.41
N GLY A 11 -14.25 -5.06 -5.74
CA GLY A 11 -15.69 -4.92 -5.95
C GLY A 11 -16.14 -3.46 -6.05
N LYS A 12 -17.36 -3.24 -6.50
CA LYS A 12 -17.96 -1.89 -6.57
C LYS A 12 -18.11 -1.26 -5.18
N GLY A 13 -18.29 0.06 -5.13
CA GLY A 13 -18.65 0.75 -3.89
C GLY A 13 -19.91 0.15 -3.24
N GLY A 14 -19.94 0.05 -1.92
CA GLY A 14 -21.10 -0.39 -1.16
C GLY A 14 -21.35 -1.91 -1.09
N VAL A 15 -20.52 -2.75 -1.72
CA VAL A 15 -20.72 -4.22 -1.70
C VAL A 15 -20.14 -4.91 -0.45
N GLY A 16 -19.67 -4.15 0.53
CA GLY A 16 -19.16 -4.71 1.80
C GLY A 16 -17.69 -5.11 1.79
N LYS A 17 -16.85 -4.62 0.83
CA LYS A 17 -15.41 -4.92 0.79
C LYS A 17 -14.70 -4.65 2.12
N THR A 18 -14.89 -3.45 2.64
CA THR A 18 -14.22 -3.01 3.88
C THR A 18 -14.59 -3.90 5.07
N THR A 19 -15.88 -4.23 5.20
CA THR A 19 -16.36 -5.16 6.25
C THR A 19 -15.77 -6.56 6.08
N THR A 20 -15.77 -7.07 4.84
CA THR A 20 -15.17 -8.38 4.55
C THR A 20 -13.68 -8.40 4.85
N CYS A 21 -12.95 -7.34 4.47
CA CYS A 21 -11.53 -7.22 4.79
C CYS A 21 -11.28 -7.19 6.30
N GLY A 22 -12.08 -6.42 7.07
CA GLY A 22 -11.97 -6.40 8.53
C GLY A 22 -12.14 -7.79 9.15
N MET A 23 -13.13 -8.58 8.71
CA MET A 23 -13.31 -9.95 9.18
C MET A 23 -12.14 -10.88 8.80
N ILE A 24 -11.59 -10.73 7.60
CA ILE A 24 -10.42 -11.53 7.18
C ILE A 24 -9.19 -11.17 8.02
N ILE A 25 -8.96 -9.87 8.28
CA ILE A 25 -7.84 -9.40 9.09
C ILE A 25 -7.97 -9.96 10.51
N ASP A 26 -9.13 -9.81 11.13
CA ASP A 26 -9.40 -10.36 12.46
C ASP A 26 -9.11 -11.88 12.51
N TYR A 27 -9.56 -12.64 11.52
CA TYR A 27 -9.26 -14.07 11.42
C TYR A 27 -7.76 -14.34 11.30
N LEU A 28 -7.03 -13.61 10.44
CA LEU A 28 -5.59 -13.81 10.21
C LEU A 28 -4.78 -13.47 11.46
N CYS A 29 -5.11 -12.37 12.14
CA CYS A 29 -4.45 -11.95 13.38
C CYS A 29 -4.67 -12.95 14.50
N ASN A 30 -5.89 -13.47 14.64
CA ASN A 30 -6.20 -14.51 15.63
C ASN A 30 -5.50 -15.84 15.34
N LYS A 31 -5.28 -16.17 14.06
CA LYS A 31 -4.62 -17.41 13.65
C LYS A 31 -3.12 -17.42 13.96
N LYS A 32 -2.47 -16.26 13.99
CA LYS A 32 -1.04 -16.07 14.30
C LYS A 32 -0.06 -16.90 13.48
N ASP A 33 -0.36 -17.13 12.19
CA ASP A 33 0.50 -17.92 11.29
C ASP A 33 1.71 -17.11 10.77
N GLY A 34 1.90 -15.88 11.20
CA GLY A 34 3.00 -14.99 10.86
C GLY A 34 2.55 -13.57 10.55
N PRO A 35 3.48 -12.67 10.16
CA PRO A 35 3.18 -11.27 9.89
C PRO A 35 2.11 -11.07 8.81
N VAL A 36 1.18 -10.16 9.05
CA VAL A 36 0.11 -9.79 8.10
C VAL A 36 0.36 -8.38 7.58
N LEU A 37 0.36 -8.21 6.25
CA LEU A 37 0.40 -6.90 5.61
C LEU A 37 -0.97 -6.56 5.03
N VAL A 38 -1.53 -5.45 5.44
CA VAL A 38 -2.79 -4.91 4.92
C VAL A 38 -2.51 -3.75 3.98
N VAL A 39 -3.00 -3.81 2.74
CA VAL A 39 -2.83 -2.73 1.75
C VAL A 39 -4.19 -2.21 1.32
N ASP A 40 -4.54 -1.00 1.77
CA ASP A 40 -5.72 -0.29 1.27
C ASP A 40 -5.36 0.48 -0.01
N ALA A 41 -5.64 -0.13 -1.16
CA ALA A 41 -5.41 0.44 -2.48
C ALA A 41 -6.67 1.06 -3.11
N ASP A 42 -7.76 1.21 -2.35
CA ASP A 42 -8.97 1.90 -2.79
C ASP A 42 -9.02 3.31 -2.17
N ALA A 43 -8.79 4.36 -2.97
CA ALA A 43 -8.85 5.75 -2.50
C ALA A 43 -10.17 6.18 -1.81
N ASN A 44 -11.19 5.35 -1.85
CA ASN A 44 -12.48 5.56 -1.17
C ASN A 44 -12.76 4.50 -0.10
N ALA A 45 -11.87 3.55 0.12
CA ALA A 45 -12.00 2.64 1.23
C ALA A 45 -11.50 3.33 2.50
N ASN A 46 -12.18 3.07 3.58
CA ASN A 46 -11.85 3.58 4.90
C ASN A 46 -11.55 2.37 5.80
N LEU A 47 -10.65 1.50 5.34
CA LEU A 47 -10.32 0.29 6.08
C LEU A 47 -9.64 0.62 7.41
N ASN A 48 -8.81 1.66 7.42
CA ASN A 48 -8.20 2.20 8.63
C ASN A 48 -9.25 2.60 9.69
N GLU A 49 -10.38 3.22 9.30
CA GLU A 49 -11.44 3.59 10.24
C GLU A 49 -12.10 2.35 10.86
N VAL A 50 -12.31 1.29 10.05
CA VAL A 50 -12.89 0.02 10.53
C VAL A 50 -11.95 -0.70 11.49
N LEU A 51 -10.64 -0.59 11.27
CA LEU A 51 -9.60 -1.19 12.11
C LEU A 51 -9.24 -0.31 13.33
N GLY A 52 -9.72 0.94 13.39
CA GLY A 52 -9.40 1.89 14.46
C GLY A 52 -7.98 2.44 14.37
N VAL A 53 -7.39 2.45 13.18
CA VAL A 53 -6.00 2.85 12.92
C VAL A 53 -5.95 4.28 12.40
N GLU A 54 -5.05 5.11 12.93
CA GLU A 54 -4.79 6.46 12.45
C GLU A 54 -3.77 6.43 11.30
N VAL A 55 -4.06 7.14 10.22
CA VAL A 55 -3.18 7.28 9.05
C VAL A 55 -2.53 8.65 9.05
N GLU A 56 -1.27 8.73 9.44
CA GLU A 56 -0.51 9.98 9.42
C GLU A 56 -0.10 10.38 8.00
N THR A 57 0.32 9.41 7.19
CA THR A 57 0.82 9.65 5.83
C THR A 57 0.41 8.51 4.91
N SER A 58 -0.17 8.84 3.76
CA SER A 58 -0.51 7.88 2.72
C SER A 58 0.59 7.76 1.65
N LEU A 59 0.63 6.65 0.92
CA LEU A 59 1.54 6.47 -0.20
C LEU A 59 1.31 7.50 -1.32
N GLY A 60 0.07 7.98 -1.49
CA GLY A 60 -0.25 9.04 -2.43
C GLY A 60 0.39 10.38 -2.06
N GLU A 61 0.40 10.73 -0.77
CA GLU A 61 1.07 11.94 -0.28
C GLU A 61 2.58 11.87 -0.43
N ILE A 62 3.19 10.71 -0.10
CA ILE A 62 4.63 10.46 -0.34
C ILE A 62 4.96 10.63 -1.81
N ARG A 63 4.15 10.07 -2.70
CA ARG A 63 4.33 10.22 -4.15
C ARG A 63 4.34 11.69 -4.57
N GLU A 64 3.42 12.49 -4.08
CA GLU A 64 3.34 13.91 -4.39
C GLU A 64 4.51 14.70 -3.80
N GLU A 65 4.92 14.36 -2.59
CA GLU A 65 6.08 14.95 -1.95
C GLU A 65 7.37 14.66 -2.70
N MET A 66 7.59 13.40 -3.10
CA MET A 66 8.74 13.00 -3.90
C MET A 66 8.79 13.73 -5.25
N ALA A 67 7.66 13.83 -5.95
CA ALA A 67 7.58 14.55 -7.22
C ALA A 67 7.91 16.03 -7.03
N ARG A 68 7.44 16.64 -5.96
CA ARG A 68 7.78 18.04 -5.60
C ARG A 68 9.23 18.21 -5.25
N ALA A 69 9.81 17.28 -4.48
CA ALA A 69 11.22 17.33 -4.08
C ALA A 69 12.15 17.19 -5.30
N GLU A 70 11.78 16.34 -6.25
CA GLU A 70 12.53 16.17 -7.51
C GLU A 70 12.48 17.44 -8.36
N LEU A 71 11.31 18.03 -8.56
CA LEU A 71 11.14 19.26 -9.34
C LEU A 71 11.89 20.46 -8.72
N LYS A 72 11.93 20.54 -7.41
CA LYS A 72 12.56 21.66 -6.67
C LYS A 72 14.04 21.40 -6.34
N GLY A 73 14.56 20.21 -6.60
CA GLY A 73 15.92 19.82 -6.21
C GLY A 73 16.14 19.82 -4.70
N THR A 74 15.11 19.52 -3.90
CA THR A 74 15.14 19.56 -2.43
C THR A 74 15.41 18.20 -1.79
N ILE A 75 15.82 17.21 -2.57
CA ILE A 75 16.31 15.94 -2.02
C ILE A 75 17.57 16.21 -1.22
N PRO A 76 17.70 15.70 0.02
CA PRO A 76 18.85 15.97 0.88
C PRO A 76 20.18 15.61 0.22
N SER A 77 21.19 16.46 0.40
CA SER A 77 22.53 16.22 -0.14
C SER A 77 23.11 14.91 0.39
N GLY A 78 23.62 14.06 -0.52
CA GLY A 78 24.17 12.75 -0.18
C GLY A 78 23.17 11.61 -0.18
N MET A 79 21.89 11.88 -0.42
CA MET A 79 20.83 10.86 -0.53
C MET A 79 20.45 10.64 -2.00
N THR A 80 20.39 9.40 -2.44
CA THR A 80 19.86 9.10 -3.78
C THR A 80 18.32 9.22 -3.78
N LYS A 81 17.72 9.33 -4.97
CA LYS A 81 16.25 9.31 -5.10
C LYS A 81 15.66 8.03 -4.52
N ALA A 82 16.36 6.90 -4.65
CA ALA A 82 15.93 5.62 -4.12
C ALA A 82 15.98 5.61 -2.58
N ASP A 83 17.07 6.08 -1.98
CA ASP A 83 17.21 6.16 -0.53
C ASP A 83 16.16 7.10 0.08
N TYR A 84 15.87 8.21 -0.59
CA TYR A 84 14.82 9.13 -0.17
C TYR A 84 13.44 8.51 -0.26
N ALA A 85 13.18 7.71 -1.30
CA ALA A 85 11.94 6.96 -1.44
C ALA A 85 11.81 5.89 -0.34
N ASP A 86 12.87 5.12 -0.07
CA ASP A 86 12.90 4.12 0.98
C ASP A 86 12.63 4.74 2.37
N PHE A 87 13.26 5.87 2.66
CA PHE A 87 13.03 6.62 3.89
C PHE A 87 11.58 7.09 4.02
N LYS A 88 11.03 7.69 2.96
CA LYS A 88 9.64 8.16 2.96
C LYS A 88 8.64 7.02 3.01
N PHE A 89 8.91 5.91 2.34
CA PHE A 89 8.07 4.73 2.40
C PHE A 89 7.97 4.18 3.83
N SER A 90 9.10 4.09 4.53
CA SER A 90 9.12 3.63 5.92
C SER A 90 8.23 4.49 6.83
N SER A 91 8.07 5.78 6.54
CA SER A 91 7.18 6.68 7.30
C SER A 91 5.69 6.49 6.99
N ALA A 92 5.33 5.73 5.96
CA ALA A 92 3.94 5.43 5.61
C ALA A 92 3.45 4.07 6.12
N ILE A 93 4.38 3.26 6.62
CA ILE A 93 4.01 1.98 7.22
C ILE A 93 3.44 2.27 8.60
N ILE A 94 2.24 1.78 8.82
CA ILE A 94 1.58 1.79 10.12
C ILE A 94 1.82 0.42 10.72
N GLU A 95 2.55 0.39 11.82
CA GLU A 95 2.90 -0.84 12.54
C GLU A 95 1.95 -0.99 13.74
N GLU A 96 1.14 -2.04 13.70
CA GLU A 96 0.24 -2.45 14.77
C GLU A 96 0.72 -3.78 15.38
N ASP A 97 0.21 -4.14 16.54
CA ASP A 97 0.65 -5.35 17.28
C ASP A 97 0.49 -6.64 16.45
N ASP A 98 -0.55 -6.74 15.65
CA ASP A 98 -0.92 -7.96 14.93
C ASP A 98 -0.79 -7.86 13.39
N PHE A 99 -0.64 -6.65 12.84
CA PHE A 99 -0.50 -6.42 11.39
C PHE A 99 0.18 -5.10 11.08
N ASP A 100 0.80 -5.02 9.91
CA ASP A 100 1.26 -3.77 9.32
C ASP A 100 0.25 -3.28 8.28
N MET A 101 0.07 -1.96 8.17
CA MET A 101 -0.87 -1.38 7.22
C MET A 101 -0.22 -0.33 6.32
N LEU A 102 -0.60 -0.35 5.06
CA LEU A 102 -0.27 0.67 4.06
C LEU A 102 -1.54 1.21 3.42
N VAL A 103 -1.66 2.53 3.35
CA VAL A 103 -2.80 3.20 2.73
C VAL A 103 -2.35 3.96 1.50
N MET A 104 -2.94 3.64 0.34
CA MET A 104 -2.63 4.33 -0.92
C MET A 104 -3.11 5.78 -0.90
N GLY A 105 -4.26 6.05 -0.30
CA GLY A 105 -4.82 7.38 -0.23
C GLY A 105 -5.24 7.96 -1.59
N ARG A 106 -5.73 9.21 -1.57
CA ARG A 106 -6.11 9.94 -2.78
C ARG A 106 -4.91 10.69 -3.34
N THR A 107 -4.74 10.63 -4.64
CA THR A 107 -3.73 11.41 -5.36
C THR A 107 -4.40 12.61 -6.01
N GLN A 108 -3.89 13.82 -5.76
CA GLN A 108 -4.47 15.07 -6.27
C GLN A 108 -3.67 15.68 -7.44
N GLY A 109 -2.48 15.19 -7.73
CA GLY A 109 -1.58 15.76 -8.74
C GLY A 109 -1.92 15.36 -10.17
N LYS A 110 -1.82 16.33 -11.11
CA LYS A 110 -1.78 16.08 -12.56
C LYS A 110 -0.33 15.83 -12.98
N GLY A 111 -0.01 14.68 -13.55
CA GLY A 111 1.32 14.40 -14.09
C GLY A 111 1.62 12.91 -14.25
N CYS A 112 2.66 12.60 -15.04
CA CYS A 112 3.16 11.24 -15.17
C CYS A 112 4.13 10.97 -14.00
N TYR A 113 3.70 10.18 -13.03
CA TYR A 113 4.48 9.79 -11.85
C TYR A 113 5.06 8.38 -12.00
N CYS A 114 5.35 7.96 -13.22
CA CYS A 114 5.73 6.58 -13.54
C CYS A 114 6.93 6.09 -12.72
N TYR A 115 7.94 6.94 -12.51
CA TYR A 115 9.11 6.59 -11.70
C TYR A 115 8.75 6.38 -10.22
N VAL A 116 8.07 7.34 -9.63
CA VAL A 116 7.67 7.28 -8.20
C VAL A 116 6.73 6.09 -7.94
N ASN A 117 5.77 5.85 -8.84
CA ASN A 117 4.90 4.69 -8.75
C ASN A 117 5.70 3.37 -8.83
N GLY A 118 6.72 3.30 -9.69
CA GLY A 118 7.60 2.13 -9.79
C GLY A 118 8.37 1.88 -8.50
N VAL A 119 8.91 2.93 -7.87
CA VAL A 119 9.63 2.83 -6.60
C VAL A 119 8.70 2.38 -5.48
N LEU A 120 7.54 3.04 -5.32
CA LEU A 120 6.56 2.67 -4.30
C LEU A 120 6.09 1.22 -4.47
N LYS A 121 5.80 0.80 -5.71
CA LYS A 121 5.46 -0.58 -6.00
C LYS A 121 6.57 -1.54 -5.58
N SER A 122 7.82 -1.24 -5.91
CA SER A 122 8.97 -2.06 -5.51
C SER A 122 9.07 -2.22 -4.00
N GLN A 123 8.77 -1.18 -3.23
CA GLN A 123 8.77 -1.24 -1.77
C GLN A 123 7.63 -2.11 -1.22
N VAL A 124 6.41 -1.91 -1.72
CA VAL A 124 5.27 -2.76 -1.35
C VAL A 124 5.55 -4.22 -1.66
N ASP A 125 6.14 -4.51 -2.84
CA ASP A 125 6.51 -5.88 -3.24
C ASP A 125 7.61 -6.48 -2.34
N LYS A 126 8.55 -5.66 -1.83
CA LYS A 126 9.55 -6.13 -0.86
C LYS A 126 8.88 -6.53 0.46
N TYR A 127 8.00 -5.67 0.99
CA TYR A 127 7.27 -5.95 2.22
C TYR A 127 6.36 -7.17 2.11
N ALA A 128 5.63 -7.31 1.01
CA ALA A 128 4.78 -8.46 0.77
C ALA A 128 5.54 -9.79 0.73
N LYS A 129 6.84 -9.79 0.41
CA LYS A 129 7.67 -11.01 0.40
C LYS A 129 8.13 -11.46 1.77
N ILE A 130 8.24 -10.55 2.73
CA ILE A 130 8.68 -10.87 4.10
C ILE A 130 7.52 -11.14 5.04
N THR A 131 6.29 -10.90 4.60
CA THR A 131 5.06 -11.18 5.34
C THR A 131 4.52 -12.57 5.00
N ALA A 132 3.86 -13.22 5.95
CA ALA A 132 3.22 -14.52 5.72
C ALA A 132 1.99 -14.38 4.83
N THR A 133 1.20 -13.33 5.04
CA THR A 133 -0.02 -13.05 4.25
C THR A 133 -0.13 -11.56 3.96
N SER A 134 -0.42 -11.20 2.71
CA SER A 134 -0.79 -9.84 2.33
C SER A 134 -2.26 -9.78 1.89
N LEU A 135 -3.02 -8.85 2.47
CA LEU A 135 -4.42 -8.58 2.13
C LEU A 135 -4.54 -7.24 1.42
N TRP A 136 -5.15 -7.24 0.26
CA TRP A 136 -5.34 -6.05 -0.58
C TRP A 136 -6.81 -5.73 -0.76
N ILE A 137 -7.22 -4.49 -0.51
CA ILE A 137 -8.53 -3.97 -0.89
C ILE A 137 -8.38 -3.05 -2.11
N THR A 138 -9.15 -3.31 -3.17
CA THR A 138 -9.03 -2.57 -4.44
C THR A 138 -10.38 -2.22 -5.06
N LYS A 139 -10.37 -1.26 -5.98
CA LYS A 139 -11.52 -1.00 -6.87
C LYS A 139 -11.65 -2.07 -7.95
N PRO A 140 -12.85 -2.25 -8.56
CA PRO A 140 -13.03 -3.21 -9.65
C PRO A 140 -12.24 -2.87 -10.91
N ALA A 141 -11.80 -1.63 -11.08
CA ALA A 141 -10.94 -1.21 -12.19
C ALA A 141 -9.49 -1.65 -11.93
N TRP A 142 -9.26 -2.94 -11.89
CA TRP A 142 -7.97 -3.62 -11.94
C TRP A 142 -7.09 -3.14 -13.12
N SER A 143 -7.69 -2.53 -14.15
CA SER A 143 -7.04 -2.02 -15.34
C SER A 143 -5.96 -0.95 -15.09
N MET A 144 -6.07 -0.14 -14.05
CA MET A 144 -5.05 0.87 -13.74
C MET A 144 -3.71 0.30 -13.27
N TRP A 145 -3.71 -0.95 -12.76
CA TRP A 145 -2.50 -1.67 -12.36
C TRP A 145 -1.94 -2.54 -13.50
N GLN A 146 -2.77 -2.96 -14.46
CA GLN A 146 -2.32 -3.71 -15.64
C GLN A 146 -1.49 -2.85 -16.60
N GLU A 147 -1.78 -1.55 -16.74
CA GLU A 147 -1.01 -0.66 -17.59
C GLU A 147 0.38 -0.35 -17.03
N ALA A 148 0.64 -0.62 -15.76
CA ALA A 148 1.93 -0.46 -15.11
C ALA A 148 2.71 -1.78 -14.94
N HIS A 149 2.71 -2.66 -15.95
CA HIS A 149 3.52 -3.89 -15.97
C HIS A 149 3.46 -4.73 -14.66
N CYS A 150 2.26 -5.11 -14.23
CA CYS A 150 2.13 -6.11 -13.17
C CYS A 150 2.27 -7.52 -13.80
N PRO A 151 3.18 -8.39 -13.32
CA PRO A 151 3.18 -9.78 -13.74
C PRO A 151 1.84 -10.40 -13.33
N ARG A 152 1.29 -11.22 -14.22
CA ARG A 152 0.06 -11.99 -14.06
C ARG A 152 -0.07 -12.53 -12.63
N TRP A 153 -1.08 -12.06 -11.91
CA TRP A 153 -1.60 -12.78 -10.77
C TRP A 153 -2.70 -13.70 -11.29
N ILE A 154 -2.48 -14.99 -11.15
CA ILE A 154 -3.49 -16.03 -11.33
C ILE A 154 -4.18 -16.21 -9.99
#